data_bdd75a558317e1a313df41453b76e5ee
#
_entry.id   bdd75a558317e1a313df41453b76e5ee
#
_cell.length_a   1.000
_cell.length_b   1.000
_cell.length_c   1.000
_cell.angle_alpha   90.00
_cell.angle_beta   90.00
_cell.angle_gamma   90.00
#
_symmetry.space_group_name_H-M   'P 1'
#
loop_
_entity.id
_entity.type
_entity.pdbx_description
1 polymer ?
#
loop_
_entity_poly.entity_id
_entity_poly.type
_entity_poly.pdbx_seq_one_letter_code
_entity_poly.pdbx_strand_id
1 'polypeptide(L)'
;MPPEHAVILSRLLVDSDLRGVRSHGTRQVNGYCAQFDGGILNPHPRARIVRETPAVVAIDGDGGLGYVPMVRATEMAIARAGEVGLGMATVRGIGH
;
A
#
# COMPACT_ATOMS: atom_id res chain seq x y z
N MET A 1 3.54 2.36 -13.53
CA MET A 1 3.83 1.84 -12.17
C MET A 1 5.30 1.47 -12.07
N PRO A 2 6.02 1.91 -11.04
CA PRO A 2 7.41 1.51 -10.86
C PRO A 2 7.55 -0.02 -10.73
N PRO A 3 8.63 -0.63 -11.26
CA PRO A 3 8.79 -2.09 -11.22
C PRO A 3 8.75 -2.69 -9.82
N GLU A 4 9.37 -2.05 -8.83
CA GLU A 4 9.36 -2.50 -7.44
C GLU A 4 7.95 -2.49 -6.83
N HIS A 5 7.10 -1.56 -7.24
CA HIS A 5 5.70 -1.51 -6.82
C HIS A 5 4.91 -2.67 -7.44
N ALA A 6 5.18 -2.97 -8.71
CA ALA A 6 4.54 -4.08 -9.41
C ALA A 6 4.87 -5.42 -8.77
N VAL A 7 6.10 -5.61 -8.29
CA VAL A 7 6.51 -6.83 -7.59
C VAL A 7 5.72 -7.00 -6.28
N ILE A 8 5.59 -5.95 -5.49
CA ILE A 8 4.82 -5.98 -4.24
C ILE A 8 3.35 -6.28 -4.53
N LEU A 9 2.76 -5.57 -5.49
CA LEU A 9 1.37 -5.78 -5.88
C LEU A 9 1.11 -7.21 -6.33
N SER A 10 1.94 -7.74 -7.24
CA SER A 10 1.81 -9.10 -7.76
C SER A 10 1.84 -10.13 -6.64
N ARG A 11 2.78 -9.99 -5.72
CA ARG A 11 2.93 -10.91 -4.59
C ARG A 11 1.68 -10.93 -3.72
N LEU A 12 1.14 -9.76 -3.39
CA LEU A 12 -0.04 -9.65 -2.54
C LEU A 12 -1.30 -10.17 -3.23
N LEU A 13 -1.47 -9.91 -4.53
CA LEU A 13 -2.61 -10.42 -5.29
C LEU A 13 -2.56 -11.94 -5.41
N VAL A 14 -1.40 -12.50 -5.71
CA VAL A 14 -1.21 -13.96 -5.79
C VAL A 14 -1.43 -14.60 -4.41
N ASP A 15 -0.95 -13.98 -3.35
CA ASP A 15 -1.18 -14.46 -1.98
C ASP A 15 -2.67 -14.53 -1.67
N SER A 16 -3.45 -13.54 -2.07
CA SER A 16 -4.90 -13.55 -1.91
C SER A 16 -5.56 -14.70 -2.68
N ASP A 17 -5.11 -14.95 -3.92
CA ASP A 17 -5.60 -16.08 -4.71
C ASP A 17 -5.28 -17.41 -4.03
N LEU A 18 -4.06 -17.57 -3.51
CA LEU A 18 -3.63 -18.79 -2.82
C LEU A 18 -4.42 -19.05 -1.52
N ARG A 19 -4.90 -17.99 -0.90
CA ARG A 19 -5.77 -18.09 0.29
C ARG A 19 -7.24 -18.32 -0.06
N GLY A 20 -7.58 -18.40 -1.34
CA GLY A 20 -8.95 -18.55 -1.81
C GLY A 20 -9.77 -17.26 -1.81
N VAL A 21 -9.15 -16.11 -1.57
CA VAL A 21 -9.82 -14.78 -1.59
C VAL A 21 -9.68 -14.17 -2.98
N ARG A 22 -10.33 -14.77 -3.96
CA ARG A 22 -10.16 -14.43 -5.38
C ARG A 22 -10.70 -13.06 -5.74
N SER A 23 -11.68 -12.57 -5.01
CA SER A 23 -12.22 -11.21 -5.21
C SER A 23 -11.19 -10.11 -4.96
N HIS A 24 -10.13 -10.41 -4.20
CA HIS A 24 -9.05 -9.50 -3.86
C HIS A 24 -7.70 -9.98 -4.41
N GLY A 25 -7.73 -10.86 -5.40
CA GLY A 25 -6.56 -11.43 -6.05
C GLY A 25 -6.28 -10.85 -7.42
N THR A 26 -5.64 -11.64 -8.28
CA THR A 26 -5.16 -11.22 -9.60
C THR A 26 -6.27 -10.74 -10.54
N ARG A 27 -7.52 -11.13 -10.32
CA ARG A 27 -8.66 -10.64 -11.10
C ARG A 27 -8.85 -9.12 -11.00
N GLN A 28 -8.26 -8.46 -10.02
CA GLN A 28 -8.34 -7.00 -9.86
C GLN A 28 -7.45 -6.23 -10.83
N VAL A 29 -6.48 -6.89 -11.49
CA VAL A 29 -5.48 -6.22 -12.34
C VAL A 29 -6.13 -5.38 -13.44
N ASN A 30 -7.13 -5.91 -14.12
CA ASN A 30 -7.80 -5.17 -15.20
C ASN A 30 -8.48 -3.91 -14.69
N GLY A 31 -9.11 -3.97 -13.51
CA GLY A 31 -9.74 -2.82 -12.88
C GLY A 31 -8.71 -1.76 -12.50
N TYR A 32 -7.58 -2.15 -11.96
CA TYR A 32 -6.50 -1.23 -11.62
C TYR A 32 -5.92 -0.56 -12.86
N CYS A 33 -5.69 -1.32 -13.93
CA CYS A 33 -5.21 -0.76 -15.20
C CYS A 33 -6.20 0.30 -15.74
N ALA A 34 -7.50 0.01 -15.69
CA ALA A 34 -8.52 0.96 -16.11
C ALA A 34 -8.51 2.23 -15.26
N GLN A 35 -8.30 2.12 -13.96
CA GLN A 35 -8.23 3.27 -13.06
C GLN A 35 -6.96 4.11 -13.31
N PHE A 36 -5.84 3.48 -13.62
CA PHE A 36 -4.62 4.20 -14.03
C PHE A 36 -4.83 4.95 -15.35
N ASP A 37 -5.38 4.28 -16.35
CA ASP A 37 -5.64 4.87 -17.66
C ASP A 37 -6.68 6.01 -17.59
N GLY A 38 -7.65 5.87 -16.71
CA GLY A 38 -8.68 6.88 -16.49
C GLY A 38 -8.28 8.04 -15.60
N GLY A 39 -7.06 8.04 -15.08
CA GLY A 39 -6.57 9.10 -14.19
C GLY A 39 -7.14 9.07 -12.77
N ILE A 40 -7.82 7.99 -12.38
CA ILE A 40 -8.36 7.84 -11.02
C ILE A 40 -7.27 7.50 -10.03
N LEU A 41 -6.31 6.66 -10.46
CA LEU A 41 -5.15 6.28 -9.66
C LEU A 41 -3.88 6.89 -10.25
N ASN A 42 -3.01 7.37 -9.37
CA ASN A 42 -1.68 7.85 -9.76
C ASN A 42 -0.76 6.65 -10.03
N PRO A 43 -0.27 6.44 -11.27
CA PRO A 43 0.61 5.31 -11.58
C PRO A 43 2.03 5.45 -11.03
N HIS A 44 2.46 6.65 -10.66
CA HIS A 44 3.79 6.95 -10.15
C HIS A 44 3.71 7.76 -8.85
N PRO A 45 3.08 7.18 -7.79
CA PRO A 45 2.88 7.90 -6.55
C PRO A 45 4.20 8.09 -5.80
N ARG A 46 4.30 9.21 -5.09
CA ARG A 46 5.40 9.51 -4.18
C ARG A 46 4.83 9.56 -2.77
N ALA A 47 4.69 8.40 -2.15
CA ALA A 47 4.22 8.29 -0.79
C ALA A 47 5.21 8.99 0.16
N ARG A 48 4.67 9.73 1.14
CA ARG A 48 5.49 10.48 2.09
C ARG A 48 4.93 10.40 3.49
N ILE A 49 5.83 10.54 4.47
CA ILE A 49 5.44 10.68 5.87
C ILE A 49 4.99 12.14 6.06
N VAL A 50 3.76 12.33 6.52
CA VAL A 50 3.20 13.67 6.78
C VAL A 50 3.21 14.04 8.25
N ARG A 51 3.27 13.05 9.13
CA ARG A 51 3.39 13.26 10.57
C ARG A 51 4.06 12.05 11.22
N GLU A 52 4.86 12.30 12.24
CA GLU A 52 5.62 11.26 12.91
C GLU A 52 5.79 11.57 14.39
N THR A 53 5.55 10.57 15.23
CA THR A 53 5.87 10.57 16.66
C THR A 53 6.64 9.29 16.97
N PRO A 54 7.18 9.09 18.20
CA PRO A 54 7.92 7.85 18.49
C PRO A 54 7.12 6.55 18.26
N ALA A 55 5.80 6.57 18.44
CA ALA A 55 4.95 5.39 18.29
C ALA A 55 4.05 5.42 17.05
N VAL A 56 3.85 6.57 16.41
CA VAL A 56 2.86 6.75 15.34
C VAL A 56 3.49 7.38 14.10
N VAL A 57 3.14 6.82 12.92
CA VAL A 57 3.53 7.36 11.60
C VAL A 57 2.27 7.55 10.77
N ALA A 58 2.09 8.72 10.18
CA ALA A 58 1.02 9.00 9.23
C ALA A 58 1.62 9.20 7.83
N ILE A 59 1.11 8.45 6.85
CA ILE A 59 1.63 8.42 5.47
C ILE A 59 0.53 8.91 4.52
N ASP A 60 0.94 9.71 3.53
CA ASP A 60 0.12 10.08 2.38
C ASP A 60 0.56 9.26 1.18
N GLY A 61 -0.36 8.50 0.58
CA GLY A 61 -0.09 7.62 -0.56
C GLY A 61 -0.11 8.29 -1.93
N ASP A 62 -0.30 9.60 -1.98
CA ASP A 62 -0.22 10.39 -3.21
C ASP A 62 -1.16 9.91 -4.32
N GLY A 63 -2.33 9.41 -3.96
CA GLY A 63 -3.35 9.00 -4.92
C GLY A 63 -3.08 7.67 -5.64
N GLY A 64 -2.08 6.92 -5.23
CA GLY A 64 -1.77 5.61 -5.81
C GLY A 64 -2.59 4.47 -5.21
N LEU A 65 -2.32 3.24 -5.67
CA LEU A 65 -2.85 2.04 -5.02
C LEU A 65 -2.29 1.93 -3.60
N GLY A 66 -3.12 1.44 -2.68
CA GLY A 66 -2.78 1.38 -1.27
C GLY A 66 -1.79 0.28 -0.87
N TYR A 67 -1.50 -0.68 -1.73
CA TYR A 67 -0.69 -1.85 -1.37
C TYR A 67 0.72 -1.49 -0.90
N VAL A 68 1.45 -0.70 -1.68
CA VAL A 68 2.84 -0.33 -1.34
C VAL A 68 2.92 0.51 -0.07
N PRO A 69 2.18 1.62 0.07
CA PRO A 69 2.24 2.40 1.30
C PRO A 69 1.75 1.63 2.52
N MET A 70 0.81 0.69 2.37
CA MET A 70 0.37 -0.16 3.49
C MET A 70 1.44 -1.15 3.94
N VAL A 71 2.20 -1.73 3.02
CA VAL A 71 3.35 -2.58 3.37
C VAL A 71 4.38 -1.76 4.15
N ARG A 72 4.73 -0.58 3.66
CA ARG A 72 5.67 0.31 4.34
C ARG A 72 5.16 0.75 5.71
N ALA A 73 3.88 1.09 5.80
CA ALA A 73 3.25 1.46 7.07
C ALA A 73 3.34 0.32 8.09
N THR A 74 3.07 -0.91 7.65
CA THR A 74 3.16 -2.09 8.50
C THR A 74 4.58 -2.31 9.01
N GLU A 75 5.58 -2.21 8.13
CA GLU A 75 6.99 -2.33 8.50
C GLU A 75 7.41 -1.26 9.51
N MET A 76 6.98 -0.02 9.31
CA MET A 76 7.25 1.08 10.24
C MET A 76 6.59 0.86 11.60
N ALA A 77 5.32 0.40 11.62
CA ALA A 77 4.61 0.11 12.86
C ALA A 77 5.31 -1.00 13.66
N ILE A 78 5.78 -2.06 12.97
CA ILE A 78 6.54 -3.14 13.60
C ILE A 78 7.85 -2.61 14.21
N ALA A 79 8.58 -1.78 13.47
CA ALA A 79 9.83 -1.19 13.96
C ALA A 79 9.61 -0.31 15.19
N ARG A 80 8.57 0.52 15.19
CA ARG A 80 8.22 1.36 16.34
C ARG A 80 7.84 0.54 17.56
N ALA A 81 7.06 -0.54 17.35
CA ALA A 81 6.70 -1.44 18.44
C ALA A 81 7.93 -2.08 19.10
N GLY A 82 8.94 -2.43 18.30
CA GLY A 82 10.21 -2.95 18.82
C GLY A 82 11.00 -1.94 19.64
N GLU A 83 10.87 -0.64 19.34
CA GLU A 83 11.60 0.43 20.02
C GLU A 83 10.89 0.90 21.30
N VAL A 84 9.58 1.11 21.24
CA VAL A 84 8.81 1.74 22.33
C VAL A 84 7.67 0.89 22.88
N GLY A 85 7.52 -0.35 22.42
CA GLY A 85 6.51 -1.29 22.90
C GLY A 85 5.17 -1.24 22.17
N LEU A 86 4.94 -0.21 21.36
CA LEU A 86 3.72 -0.02 20.58
C LEU A 86 4.06 0.70 19.28
N GLY A 87 3.41 0.32 18.20
CA GLY A 87 3.54 1.02 16.93
C GLY A 87 2.20 1.12 16.21
N MET A 88 1.95 2.27 15.61
CA MET A 88 0.75 2.52 14.81
C MET A 88 1.14 3.28 13.55
N ALA A 89 0.54 2.93 12.44
CA ALA A 89 0.68 3.69 11.20
C ALA A 89 -0.67 3.86 10.53
N THR A 90 -0.87 5.03 9.94
CA THR A 90 -2.07 5.33 9.16
C THR A 90 -1.68 5.72 7.75
N VAL A 91 -2.53 5.41 6.78
CA VAL A 91 -2.32 5.75 5.37
C VAL A 91 -3.58 6.41 4.84
N ARG A 92 -3.39 7.54 4.17
CA ARG A 92 -4.46 8.25 3.47
C ARG A 92 -4.07 8.50 2.01
N GLY A 93 -5.01 8.99 1.20
CA GLY A 93 -4.74 9.34 -0.19
C GLY A 93 -4.40 8.12 -1.03
N ILE A 94 -5.14 7.03 -0.85
CA ILE A 94 -4.96 5.78 -1.59
C ILE A 94 -6.27 5.33 -2.19
N GLY A 95 -6.16 4.58 -3.29
CA GLY A 95 -7.28 3.90 -3.91
C GLY A 95 -7.13 2.38 -3.89
N HIS A 96 -8.21 1.72 -4.29
CA HIS A 96 -8.24 0.25 -4.40
C HIS A 96 -9.31 -0.23 -5.37
#